data_f395ef3ac3af5a6e031515fd9d11fc0e
#
_entry.id   f395ef3ac3af5a6e031515fd9d11fc0e
#
_cell.length_a   1.000
_cell.length_b   1.000
_cell.length_c   1.000
_cell.angle_alpha   90.00
_cell.angle_beta   90.00
_cell.angle_gamma   90.00
#
_symmetry.space_group_name_H-M   'P 1'
#
loop_
_entity.id
_entity.type
_entity.pdbx_description
1 polymer ?
#
loop_
_entity_poly.entity_id
_entity_poly.type
_entity_poly.pdbx_seq_one_letter_code
_entity_poly.pdbx_strand_id
1 'polypeptide(L)'
;MKKTFLMAATLAIIPAASQAVDFSVKGFASVIGGVTTDQSEFRPHVKYGGGKFDESFALDAESRVGIQVRADITNKLSATAQVVSRGGYNWRPELTWAYLGYEVNDNVQLKLGRLKAPFYLYSDYQDVGYALPWISPPRNAYMVPIDAINGLNVITNFNTGKFDHVIEAWVGHIDDSQNKYEQGELGTEIDAFGFSYAPTYDGWLTLRYTYNEGDVDLYSNDLNTINAALNSFYPGGGVDVRMLGNTASEEQRGSFSGLALKADFEKLTVIAELNQLEWHTNLFPHQKRAYISTIYRATDKFTPYITLMKNSDSAGDFQLLIDPVPQPFQNSINAGLLTGFGGSDTTAWAIGGRYDLMPNVALKAEYQSQSSDLTYNTENVADTFRVAVDVLF
;
A
#
# COMPACT_ATOMS: atom_id res chain seq x y z
N MET A 1 18.52 -20.29 -19.56
CA MET A 1 19.92 -19.91 -19.19
C MET A 1 19.83 -18.59 -18.43
N LYS A 2 19.79 -18.66 -17.11
CA LYS A 2 19.71 -17.47 -16.24
C LYS A 2 21.03 -16.69 -16.33
N LYS A 3 21.01 -15.47 -16.83
CA LYS A 3 22.15 -14.55 -16.80
C LYS A 3 22.13 -13.79 -15.48
N THR A 4 22.87 -14.30 -14.51
CA THR A 4 23.12 -13.59 -13.25
C THR A 4 24.06 -12.42 -13.54
N PHE A 5 23.52 -11.21 -13.48
CA PHE A 5 24.34 -9.99 -13.47
C PHE A 5 24.91 -9.79 -12.07
N LEU A 6 26.13 -10.21 -11.84
CA LEU A 6 26.90 -9.94 -10.64
C LEU A 6 27.46 -8.52 -10.77
N MET A 7 26.79 -7.52 -10.19
CA MET A 7 27.30 -6.16 -10.11
C MET A 7 28.18 -6.07 -8.85
N ALA A 8 29.48 -6.23 -9.02
CA ALA A 8 30.45 -6.03 -7.96
C ALA A 8 30.58 -4.52 -7.69
N ALA A 9 29.90 -4.02 -6.69
CA ALA A 9 30.11 -2.68 -6.15
C ALA A 9 31.42 -2.68 -5.36
N THR A 10 32.49 -2.15 -5.95
CA THR A 10 33.75 -1.88 -5.24
C THR A 10 33.48 -0.72 -4.28
N LEU A 11 33.26 -1.03 -2.99
CA LEU A 11 33.26 -0.01 -1.92
C LEU A 11 34.68 0.58 -1.85
N ALA A 12 34.88 1.77 -2.38
CA ALA A 12 36.05 2.58 -2.09
C ALA A 12 35.98 2.99 -0.62
N ILE A 13 36.80 2.39 0.23
CA ILE A 13 36.97 2.82 1.62
C ILE A 13 37.68 4.19 1.57
N ILE A 14 36.89 5.25 1.66
CA ILE A 14 37.39 6.61 1.88
C ILE A 14 37.87 6.65 3.33
N PRO A 15 39.13 7.06 3.62
CA PRO A 15 39.56 7.25 5.00
C PRO A 15 38.70 8.37 5.61
N ALA A 16 37.79 8.02 6.50
CA ALA A 16 36.98 8.95 7.24
C ALA A 16 37.89 9.68 8.22
N ALA A 17 38.19 10.96 7.96
CA ALA A 17 38.45 11.88 9.03
C ALA A 17 37.28 11.75 10.01
N SER A 18 37.53 11.57 11.31
CA SER A 18 36.52 11.35 12.33
C SER A 18 35.65 12.61 12.48
N GLN A 19 34.71 12.83 11.57
CA GLN A 19 33.58 13.70 11.83
C GLN A 19 32.64 12.89 12.74
N ALA A 20 32.24 13.50 13.84
CA ALA A 20 31.24 12.88 14.71
C ALA A 20 29.99 12.66 13.88
N VAL A 21 29.57 11.39 13.75
CA VAL A 21 28.32 11.02 13.06
C VAL A 21 27.18 11.57 13.91
N ASP A 22 26.33 12.39 13.32
CA ASP A 22 25.18 12.94 14.01
C ASP A 22 24.00 11.95 13.92
N PHE A 23 23.43 11.60 15.08
CA PHE A 23 22.32 10.64 15.16
C PHE A 23 21.03 11.34 15.56
N SER A 24 19.97 11.06 14.85
CA SER A 24 18.61 11.44 15.24
C SER A 24 17.73 10.21 15.39
N VAL A 25 16.96 10.15 16.46
CA VAL A 25 15.98 9.11 16.74
C VAL A 25 14.61 9.78 16.82
N LYS A 26 13.65 9.26 16.07
CA LYS A 26 12.26 9.72 16.07
C LYS A 26 11.35 8.52 16.19
N GLY A 27 10.23 8.69 16.88
CA GLY A 27 9.25 7.64 17.02
C GLY A 27 7.83 8.13 16.83
N PHE A 28 6.94 7.19 16.56
CA PHE A 28 5.51 7.44 16.53
C PHE A 28 4.75 6.25 17.10
N ALA A 29 3.59 6.52 17.65
CA ALA A 29 2.66 5.50 18.08
C ALA A 29 1.23 5.92 17.76
N SER A 30 0.41 4.96 17.36
CA SER A 30 -1.03 5.10 17.21
C SER A 30 -1.71 3.98 17.97
N VAL A 31 -2.48 4.31 19.00
CA VAL A 31 -3.36 3.37 19.69
C VAL A 31 -4.77 3.58 19.15
N ILE A 32 -5.29 2.55 18.45
CA ILE A 32 -6.54 2.64 17.71
C ILE A 32 -7.49 1.58 18.24
N GLY A 33 -8.64 2.02 18.72
CA GLY A 33 -9.74 1.16 19.14
C GLY A 33 -10.90 1.26 18.16
N GLY A 34 -11.62 0.15 17.97
CA GLY A 34 -12.79 0.15 17.11
C GLY A 34 -13.75 -0.98 17.41
N VAL A 35 -14.96 -0.83 16.88
CA VAL A 35 -16.08 -1.76 17.00
C VAL A 35 -16.98 -1.61 15.79
N THR A 36 -17.58 -2.73 15.30
CA THR A 36 -18.68 -2.65 14.33
C THR A 36 -20.02 -2.54 15.06
N THR A 37 -20.99 -1.89 14.44
CA THR A 37 -22.32 -1.68 15.06
C THR A 37 -23.30 -2.82 14.76
N ASP A 38 -22.89 -3.78 13.94
CA ASP A 38 -23.68 -4.94 13.53
C ASP A 38 -22.77 -6.20 13.48
N GLN A 39 -23.36 -7.35 13.15
CA GLN A 39 -22.63 -8.63 13.07
C GLN A 39 -21.59 -8.72 11.92
N SER A 40 -21.29 -7.61 11.27
CA SER A 40 -20.28 -7.55 10.22
C SER A 40 -18.86 -7.47 10.78
N GLU A 41 -17.89 -7.87 9.96
CA GLU A 41 -16.48 -7.67 10.25
C GLU A 41 -15.95 -6.52 9.39
N PHE A 42 -15.32 -5.56 10.04
CA PHE A 42 -14.55 -4.54 9.34
C PHE A 42 -13.07 -4.92 9.41
N ARG A 43 -12.48 -5.20 8.25
CA ARG A 43 -11.05 -5.45 8.15
C ARG A 43 -10.37 -4.16 7.73
N PRO A 44 -9.52 -3.60 8.57
CA PRO A 44 -8.65 -2.49 8.19
C PRO A 44 -7.78 -2.88 7.00
N HIS A 45 -7.04 -1.95 6.48
CA HIS A 45 -6.17 -2.15 5.31
C HIS A 45 -5.42 -3.49 5.36
N VAL A 46 -5.27 -4.17 4.21
CA VAL A 46 -4.52 -5.44 4.04
C VAL A 46 -3.13 -5.38 4.68
N LYS A 47 -2.49 -4.21 4.62
CA LYS A 47 -1.21 -3.93 5.27
C LYS A 47 -1.19 -4.14 6.78
N TYR A 48 -2.31 -4.02 7.46
CA TYR A 48 -2.37 -4.18 8.92
C TYR A 48 -2.62 -5.63 9.35
N GLY A 49 -2.52 -6.57 8.41
CA GLY A 49 -2.60 -8.00 8.68
C GLY A 49 -4.01 -8.50 8.94
N GLY A 50 -4.09 -9.59 9.69
CA GLY A 50 -5.34 -10.24 10.04
C GLY A 50 -6.20 -9.49 11.07
N GLY A 51 -5.85 -8.26 11.43
CA GLY A 51 -6.61 -7.43 12.36
C GLY A 51 -8.00 -7.14 11.82
N LYS A 52 -9.01 -7.26 12.68
CA LYS A 52 -10.40 -6.97 12.37
C LYS A 52 -11.07 -6.25 13.55
N PHE A 53 -12.08 -5.46 13.24
CA PHE A 53 -13.08 -5.03 14.22
C PHE A 53 -14.35 -5.84 13.99
N ASP A 54 -14.97 -6.25 15.07
CA ASP A 54 -16.26 -6.91 15.12
C ASP A 54 -17.15 -6.24 16.19
N GLU A 55 -18.20 -6.88 16.67
CA GLU A 55 -19.06 -6.35 17.73
C GLU A 55 -18.34 -6.15 19.08
N SER A 56 -17.14 -6.72 19.22
CA SER A 56 -16.32 -6.57 20.43
C SER A 56 -15.32 -5.43 20.23
N PHE A 57 -15.23 -4.51 21.19
CA PHE A 57 -14.23 -3.44 21.10
C PHE A 57 -12.81 -4.00 21.13
N ALA A 58 -12.05 -3.75 20.08
CA ALA A 58 -10.67 -4.19 19.93
C ALA A 58 -9.70 -3.01 19.84
N LEU A 59 -8.48 -3.16 20.37
CA LEU A 59 -7.42 -2.14 20.39
C LEU A 59 -6.21 -2.49 19.50
N ASP A 60 -6.18 -3.68 18.93
CA ASP A 60 -5.00 -4.21 18.25
C ASP A 60 -5.08 -4.16 16.73
N ALA A 61 -6.28 -4.19 16.14
CA ALA A 61 -6.47 -4.35 14.72
C ALA A 61 -5.68 -3.35 13.83
N GLU A 62 -5.58 -2.09 14.23
CA GLU A 62 -4.86 -1.03 13.51
C GLU A 62 -3.76 -0.33 14.32
N SER A 63 -3.62 -0.67 15.61
CA SER A 63 -2.62 -0.04 16.48
C SER A 63 -1.21 -0.35 16.01
N ARG A 64 -0.33 0.65 16.11
CA ARG A 64 1.04 0.54 15.60
C ARG A 64 2.02 1.44 16.35
N VAL A 65 3.28 1.04 16.37
CA VAL A 65 4.39 1.82 16.91
C VAL A 65 5.58 1.69 15.96
N GLY A 66 6.29 2.79 15.74
CA GLY A 66 7.48 2.82 14.89
C GLY A 66 8.60 3.66 15.48
N ILE A 67 9.82 3.27 15.19
CA ILE A 67 11.04 3.98 15.55
C ILE A 67 11.90 4.13 14.30
N GLN A 68 12.38 5.32 14.04
CA GLN A 68 13.31 5.64 12.97
C GLN A 68 14.60 6.19 13.54
N VAL A 69 15.71 5.66 13.06
CA VAL A 69 17.06 6.15 13.34
C VAL A 69 17.66 6.66 12.04
N ARG A 70 18.22 7.86 12.08
CA ARG A 70 19.01 8.43 10.99
C ARG A 70 20.38 8.80 11.51
N ALA A 71 21.41 8.42 10.75
CA ALA A 71 22.81 8.81 10.97
C ALA A 71 23.25 9.67 9.78
N ASP A 72 23.64 10.91 10.05
CA ASP A 72 24.26 11.79 9.06
C ASP A 72 25.78 11.56 9.11
N ILE A 73 26.27 10.74 8.15
CA ILE A 73 27.65 10.27 8.08
C ILE A 73 28.57 11.37 7.55
N THR A 74 28.08 12.11 6.57
CA THR A 74 28.72 13.33 6.02
C THR A 74 27.64 14.33 5.65
N ASN A 75 28.03 15.53 5.21
CA ASN A 75 27.08 16.54 4.71
C ASN A 75 26.25 16.07 3.52
N LYS A 76 26.65 14.98 2.86
CA LYS A 76 25.97 14.42 1.66
C LYS A 76 25.51 12.99 1.82
N LEU A 77 26.02 12.26 2.80
CA LEU A 77 25.73 10.83 2.98
C LEU A 77 25.04 10.61 4.31
N SER A 78 23.91 9.94 4.26
CA SER A 78 23.16 9.53 5.45
C SER A 78 22.76 8.05 5.37
N ALA A 79 22.48 7.45 6.53
CA ALA A 79 21.87 6.13 6.65
C ALA A 79 20.57 6.28 7.46
N THR A 80 19.50 5.65 7.00
CA THR A 80 18.20 5.67 7.69
C THR A 80 17.69 4.26 7.85
N ALA A 81 17.19 3.91 9.04
CA ALA A 81 16.49 2.67 9.32
C ALA A 81 15.20 2.95 10.09
N GLN A 82 14.12 2.28 9.76
CA GLN A 82 12.83 2.37 10.46
C GLN A 82 12.27 0.97 10.70
N VAL A 83 11.84 0.73 11.92
CA VAL A 83 11.14 -0.49 12.32
C VAL A 83 9.74 -0.11 12.77
N VAL A 84 8.74 -0.85 12.31
CA VAL A 84 7.34 -0.68 12.69
C VAL A 84 6.78 -2.01 13.20
N SER A 85 6.06 -1.99 14.33
CA SER A 85 5.27 -3.11 14.84
C SER A 85 3.79 -2.74 14.77
N ARG A 86 2.96 -3.69 14.28
CA ARG A 86 1.52 -3.50 14.09
C ARG A 86 0.75 -4.58 14.83
N GLY A 87 -0.33 -4.21 15.52
CA GLY A 87 -1.17 -5.14 16.26
C GLY A 87 -1.77 -6.23 15.38
N GLY A 88 -2.25 -5.89 14.18
CA GLY A 88 -2.78 -6.83 13.21
C GLY A 88 -1.77 -7.91 12.77
N TYR A 89 -0.48 -7.72 12.98
CA TYR A 89 0.59 -8.71 12.79
C TYR A 89 1.16 -9.23 14.12
N ASN A 90 0.35 -9.29 15.16
CA ASN A 90 0.76 -9.76 16.50
C ASN A 90 1.99 -9.02 17.04
N TRP A 91 2.11 -7.73 16.73
CA TRP A 91 3.20 -6.84 17.17
C TRP A 91 4.59 -7.27 16.68
N ARG A 92 4.69 -8.12 15.66
CA ARG A 92 5.98 -8.54 15.10
C ARG A 92 6.67 -7.33 14.46
N PRO A 93 7.93 -7.00 14.84
CA PRO A 93 8.66 -5.89 14.24
C PRO A 93 8.99 -6.16 12.78
N GLU A 94 8.79 -5.15 11.93
CA GLU A 94 9.13 -5.17 10.51
C GLU A 94 10.10 -4.04 10.18
N LEU A 95 11.18 -4.36 9.46
CA LEU A 95 12.09 -3.35 8.92
C LEU A 95 11.44 -2.73 7.68
N THR A 96 10.82 -1.57 7.84
CA THR A 96 10.09 -0.89 6.76
C THR A 96 11.02 -0.08 5.85
N TRP A 97 12.07 0.52 6.43
CA TRP A 97 13.11 1.25 5.71
C TRP A 97 14.49 0.84 6.19
N ALA A 98 15.44 0.74 5.28
CA ALA A 98 16.87 0.60 5.58
C ALA A 98 17.67 1.00 4.34
N TYR A 99 18.09 2.27 4.26
CA TYR A 99 18.74 2.78 3.07
C TYR A 99 19.86 3.77 3.37
N LEU A 100 20.78 3.88 2.41
CA LEU A 100 21.74 4.96 2.30
C LEU A 100 21.15 6.06 1.43
N GLY A 101 21.19 7.31 1.89
CA GLY A 101 20.82 8.50 1.16
C GLY A 101 22.06 9.30 0.76
N TYR A 102 22.16 9.69 -0.50
CA TYR A 102 23.26 10.50 -1.01
C TYR A 102 22.73 11.75 -1.74
N GLU A 103 23.08 12.93 -1.24
CA GLU A 103 22.78 14.22 -1.87
C GLU A 103 23.81 14.51 -2.97
N VAL A 104 23.43 14.28 -4.23
CA VAL A 104 24.30 14.58 -5.39
C VAL A 104 24.57 16.08 -5.46
N ASN A 105 23.49 16.84 -5.35
CA ASN A 105 23.45 18.31 -5.24
C ASN A 105 22.17 18.72 -4.51
N ASP A 106 21.89 20.01 -4.40
CA ASP A 106 20.73 20.55 -3.67
C ASP A 106 19.37 20.11 -4.27
N ASN A 107 19.37 19.65 -5.50
CA ASN A 107 18.18 19.28 -6.25
C ASN A 107 17.99 17.77 -6.44
N VAL A 108 19.06 16.97 -6.27
CA VAL A 108 19.04 15.53 -6.61
C VAL A 108 19.51 14.70 -5.44
N GLN A 109 18.66 13.80 -4.99
CA GLN A 109 18.95 12.80 -3.96
C GLN A 109 18.85 11.39 -4.54
N LEU A 110 19.79 10.53 -4.17
CA LEU A 110 19.77 9.08 -4.42
C LEU A 110 19.51 8.36 -3.11
N LYS A 111 18.70 7.30 -3.16
CA LYS A 111 18.51 6.38 -2.03
C LYS A 111 18.76 4.95 -2.52
N LEU A 112 19.53 4.17 -1.78
CA LEU A 112 19.86 2.78 -2.10
C LEU A 112 19.62 1.90 -0.88
N GLY A 113 18.83 0.85 -1.04
CA GLY A 113 18.50 -0.11 0.01
C GLY A 113 17.04 -0.49 0.04
N ARG A 114 16.50 -0.76 1.25
CA ARG A 114 15.08 -1.03 1.46
C ARG A 114 14.32 0.28 1.58
N LEU A 115 13.42 0.53 0.64
CA LEU A 115 12.69 1.77 0.46
C LEU A 115 11.18 1.51 0.46
N LYS A 116 10.37 2.51 0.78
CA LYS A 116 8.92 2.43 0.50
C LYS A 116 8.66 2.67 -0.98
N ALA A 117 7.74 1.88 -1.52
CA ALA A 117 7.26 2.05 -2.89
C ALA A 117 6.30 3.24 -2.96
N PRO A 118 6.55 4.26 -3.80
CA PRO A 118 5.78 5.51 -3.84
C PRO A 118 4.50 5.38 -4.67
N PHE A 119 3.62 4.44 -4.33
CA PHE A 119 2.35 4.23 -5.03
C PHE A 119 1.38 5.39 -4.83
N TYR A 120 1.17 5.80 -3.59
CA TYR A 120 0.11 6.73 -3.17
C TYR A 120 0.66 8.08 -2.72
N LEU A 121 -0.24 9.05 -2.60
CA LEU A 121 0.13 10.39 -2.11
C LEU A 121 0.78 10.36 -0.72
N TYR A 122 0.36 9.43 0.14
CA TYR A 122 0.83 9.31 1.52
C TYR A 122 1.68 8.07 1.79
N SER A 123 2.24 7.41 0.74
CA SER A 123 3.03 6.18 0.90
C SER A 123 4.13 6.30 1.96
N ASP A 124 4.87 7.41 1.98
CA ASP A 124 6.04 7.57 2.84
C ASP A 124 5.71 7.60 4.33
N TYR A 125 4.54 8.13 4.71
CA TYR A 125 4.16 8.33 6.10
C TYR A 125 2.77 7.81 6.46
N GLN A 126 2.25 6.86 5.68
CA GLN A 126 0.95 6.24 5.93
C GLN A 126 0.85 5.55 7.31
N ASP A 127 1.99 5.15 7.91
CA ASP A 127 2.04 4.58 9.25
C ASP A 127 2.05 5.65 10.37
N VAL A 128 2.39 6.89 10.04
CA VAL A 128 2.52 7.98 11.02
C VAL A 128 1.14 8.63 11.20
N GLY A 129 0.32 8.05 12.06
CA GLY A 129 -1.06 8.52 12.28
C GLY A 129 -1.14 10.01 12.56
N TYR A 130 -0.24 10.54 13.39
CA TYR A 130 -0.20 11.97 13.70
C TYR A 130 -0.08 12.88 12.46
N ALA A 131 0.57 12.43 11.39
CA ALA A 131 0.74 13.20 10.15
C ALA A 131 -0.53 13.22 9.27
N LEU A 132 -1.51 12.38 9.57
CA LEU A 132 -2.71 12.19 8.77
C LEU A 132 -3.91 12.92 9.41
N PRO A 133 -4.85 13.45 8.62
CA PRO A 133 -6.12 13.95 9.16
C PRO A 133 -7.03 12.81 9.64
N TRP A 134 -7.03 11.68 8.96
CA TRP A 134 -7.79 10.46 9.26
C TRP A 134 -7.12 9.62 10.35
N ILE A 135 -7.82 8.62 10.87
CA ILE A 135 -7.23 7.56 11.73
C ILE A 135 -6.20 6.74 10.93
N SER A 136 -6.57 6.36 9.72
CA SER A 136 -5.70 5.73 8.72
C SER A 136 -6.04 6.29 7.34
N PRO A 137 -5.15 6.21 6.34
CA PRO A 137 -5.50 6.59 4.97
C PRO A 137 -6.78 5.88 4.51
N PRO A 138 -7.57 6.48 3.60
CA PRO A 138 -8.80 5.86 3.11
C PRO A 138 -8.54 4.45 2.61
N ARG A 139 -9.01 3.45 3.37
CA ARG A 139 -8.74 2.03 3.17
C ARG A 139 -8.94 1.60 1.72
N ASN A 140 -10.03 2.08 1.16
CA ASN A 140 -10.47 1.65 -0.16
C ASN A 140 -9.50 2.06 -1.27
N ALA A 141 -8.63 3.04 -1.05
CA ALA A 141 -7.65 3.49 -2.04
C ALA A 141 -6.26 2.84 -1.86
N TYR A 142 -5.88 2.49 -0.62
CA TYR A 142 -4.55 2.05 -0.23
C TYR A 142 -4.49 0.51 -0.10
N MET A 143 -4.72 -0.22 -1.18
CA MET A 143 -4.88 -1.69 -1.13
C MET A 143 -3.72 -2.51 -1.73
N VAL A 144 -2.73 -1.89 -2.37
CA VAL A 144 -1.56 -2.64 -2.85
C VAL A 144 -0.79 -3.18 -1.64
N PRO A 145 -0.63 -4.51 -1.51
CA PRO A 145 -0.01 -5.12 -0.33
C PRO A 145 1.51 -4.98 -0.30
N ILE A 146 2.07 -4.23 -1.23
CA ILE A 146 3.50 -4.00 -1.37
C ILE A 146 3.89 -2.77 -0.58
N ASP A 147 4.73 -2.94 0.44
CA ASP A 147 5.17 -1.87 1.32
C ASP A 147 6.55 -1.34 1.00
N ALA A 148 7.48 -2.24 0.69
CA ALA A 148 8.87 -1.90 0.55
C ALA A 148 9.51 -2.64 -0.62
N ILE A 149 10.46 -1.99 -1.24
CA ILE A 149 11.29 -2.48 -2.33
C ILE A 149 12.76 -2.45 -1.89
N ASN A 150 13.54 -3.39 -2.36
CA ASN A 150 15.00 -3.35 -2.26
C ASN A 150 15.55 -2.83 -3.59
N GLY A 151 16.06 -1.61 -3.61
CA GLY A 151 16.41 -1.00 -4.89
C GLY A 151 17.05 0.37 -4.80
N LEU A 152 17.00 1.07 -5.91
CA LEU A 152 17.49 2.43 -6.10
C LEU A 152 16.30 3.37 -6.34
N ASN A 153 16.33 4.51 -5.68
CA ASN A 153 15.38 5.59 -5.89
C ASN A 153 16.13 6.90 -6.14
N VAL A 154 15.65 7.67 -7.10
CA VAL A 154 16.16 8.99 -7.47
C VAL A 154 15.05 10.00 -7.29
N ILE A 155 15.30 11.04 -6.49
CA ILE A 155 14.36 12.15 -6.30
C ILE A 155 15.03 13.42 -6.81
N THR A 156 14.31 14.20 -7.60
CA THR A 156 14.76 15.52 -8.03
C THR A 156 13.69 16.57 -7.79
N ASN A 157 14.13 17.72 -7.28
CA ASN A 157 13.28 18.87 -6.98
C ASN A 157 13.79 20.10 -7.73
N PHE A 158 12.91 20.85 -8.38
CA PHE A 158 13.25 22.10 -9.04
C PHE A 158 12.04 23.04 -9.11
N ASN A 159 12.31 24.33 -9.33
CA ASN A 159 11.27 25.36 -9.37
C ASN A 159 11.22 26.00 -10.75
N THR A 160 10.02 26.27 -11.24
CA THR A 160 9.79 27.05 -12.48
C THR A 160 8.66 28.06 -12.24
N GLY A 161 9.05 29.32 -12.04
CA GLY A 161 8.10 30.38 -11.73
C GLY A 161 7.35 30.11 -10.42
N LYS A 162 6.04 29.88 -10.50
CA LYS A 162 5.19 29.55 -9.34
C LYS A 162 5.03 28.05 -9.09
N PHE A 163 5.71 27.22 -9.84
CA PHE A 163 5.62 25.78 -9.70
C PHE A 163 6.85 25.20 -8.99
N ASP A 164 6.61 24.42 -7.95
CA ASP A 164 7.57 23.53 -7.34
C ASP A 164 7.35 22.14 -7.92
N HIS A 165 8.39 21.51 -8.44
CA HIS A 165 8.31 20.22 -9.08
C HIS A 165 9.06 19.17 -8.29
N VAL A 166 8.44 18.01 -8.08
CA VAL A 166 9.08 16.80 -7.55
C VAL A 166 8.93 15.70 -8.59
N ILE A 167 10.04 15.12 -9.01
CA ILE A 167 10.08 13.91 -9.83
C ILE A 167 10.79 12.83 -9.02
N GLU A 168 10.20 11.66 -8.98
CA GLU A 168 10.75 10.50 -8.31
C GLU A 168 10.72 9.31 -9.28
N ALA A 169 11.83 8.59 -9.38
CA ALA A 169 11.92 7.37 -10.17
C ALA A 169 12.64 6.29 -9.36
N TRP A 170 12.21 5.04 -9.51
CA TRP A 170 12.79 3.94 -8.78
C TRP A 170 12.80 2.64 -9.60
N VAL A 171 13.70 1.75 -9.21
CA VAL A 171 13.77 0.38 -9.70
C VAL A 171 14.17 -0.51 -8.53
N GLY A 172 13.60 -1.70 -8.46
CA GLY A 172 13.93 -2.60 -7.37
C GLY A 172 13.23 -3.94 -7.44
N HIS A 173 13.58 -4.75 -6.46
CA HIS A 173 13.08 -6.11 -6.28
C HIS A 173 12.37 -6.23 -4.93
N ILE A 174 11.29 -6.98 -4.92
CA ILE A 174 10.51 -7.31 -3.73
C ILE A 174 10.52 -8.83 -3.61
N ASP A 175 10.96 -9.34 -2.48
CA ASP A 175 10.83 -10.75 -2.13
C ASP A 175 10.15 -10.84 -0.76
N ASP A 176 8.87 -11.16 -0.81
CA ASP A 176 8.02 -11.39 0.36
C ASP A 176 7.43 -12.81 0.31
N SER A 177 8.00 -13.66 -0.56
CA SER A 177 7.49 -14.98 -0.90
C SER A 177 7.55 -15.94 0.28
N GLN A 178 8.67 -15.97 0.99
CA GLN A 178 8.93 -16.98 2.02
C GLN A 178 8.12 -16.74 3.30
N ASN A 179 8.12 -15.51 3.81
CA ASN A 179 7.53 -15.21 5.11
C ASN A 179 6.00 -15.27 5.12
N LYS A 180 5.35 -14.84 4.05
CA LYS A 180 3.88 -14.84 3.95
C LYS A 180 3.36 -16.20 3.54
N TYR A 181 4.03 -16.87 2.60
CA TYR A 181 3.66 -18.20 2.17
C TYR A 181 3.71 -19.24 3.31
N GLU A 182 4.74 -19.21 4.15
CA GLU A 182 4.87 -20.08 5.33
C GLU A 182 3.76 -19.83 6.38
N GLN A 183 3.18 -18.63 6.38
CA GLN A 183 2.06 -18.26 7.27
C GLN A 183 0.68 -18.53 6.64
N GLY A 184 0.62 -19.09 5.43
CA GLY A 184 -0.62 -19.32 4.68
C GLY A 184 -1.17 -18.06 4.00
N GLU A 185 -0.39 -16.98 3.94
CA GLU A 185 -0.72 -15.75 3.22
C GLU A 185 -0.19 -15.79 1.78
N LEU A 186 -0.61 -14.83 0.96
CA LEU A 186 -0.10 -14.67 -0.40
C LEU A 186 1.33 -14.13 -0.35
N GLY A 187 2.29 -14.96 -0.75
CA GLY A 187 3.68 -14.54 -0.97
C GLY A 187 3.85 -13.91 -2.35
N THR A 188 4.75 -12.94 -2.47
CA THR A 188 5.01 -12.24 -3.74
C THR A 188 6.51 -12.07 -3.96
N GLU A 189 6.94 -12.27 -5.20
CA GLU A 189 8.27 -11.87 -5.70
C GLU A 189 8.04 -10.95 -6.90
N ILE A 190 8.65 -9.76 -6.92
CA ILE A 190 8.35 -8.75 -7.93
C ILE A 190 9.63 -8.03 -8.33
N ASP A 191 9.90 -7.98 -9.63
CA ASP A 191 10.87 -7.07 -10.24
C ASP A 191 10.12 -5.88 -10.85
N ALA A 192 10.33 -4.68 -10.33
CA ALA A 192 9.50 -3.55 -10.69
C ALA A 192 10.28 -2.24 -10.82
N PHE A 193 9.66 -1.32 -11.53
CA PHE A 193 10.08 0.08 -11.62
C PHE A 193 8.86 0.99 -11.53
N GLY A 194 9.12 2.25 -11.24
CA GLY A 194 8.07 3.25 -11.25
C GLY A 194 8.60 4.66 -11.27
N PHE A 195 7.70 5.58 -11.51
CA PHE A 195 7.98 7.00 -11.39
C PHE A 195 6.76 7.76 -10.89
N SER A 196 7.00 8.94 -10.31
CA SER A 196 5.96 9.90 -10.01
C SER A 196 6.41 11.32 -10.36
N TYR A 197 5.43 12.15 -10.70
CA TYR A 197 5.61 13.57 -10.94
C TYR A 197 4.56 14.36 -10.16
N ALA A 198 5.03 15.29 -9.32
CA ALA A 198 4.18 16.08 -8.45
C ALA A 198 4.51 17.57 -8.56
N PRO A 199 3.88 18.31 -9.48
CA PRO A 199 3.92 19.76 -9.50
C PRO A 199 3.01 20.36 -8.42
N THR A 200 3.51 21.37 -7.70
CA THR A 200 2.74 22.19 -6.77
C THR A 200 2.72 23.63 -7.24
N TYR A 201 1.53 24.17 -7.49
CA TYR A 201 1.34 25.56 -7.91
C TYR A 201 1.15 26.47 -6.71
N ASP A 202 2.01 27.48 -6.58
CA ASP A 202 1.95 28.57 -5.58
C ASP A 202 1.73 28.06 -4.13
N GLY A 203 2.23 26.85 -3.83
CA GLY A 203 2.17 26.20 -2.54
C GLY A 203 0.80 25.63 -2.12
N TRP A 204 -0.30 25.91 -2.86
CA TRP A 204 -1.65 25.53 -2.44
C TRP A 204 -2.26 24.39 -3.25
N LEU A 205 -1.84 24.15 -4.49
CA LEU A 205 -2.40 23.11 -5.35
C LEU A 205 -1.31 22.14 -5.79
N THR A 206 -1.38 20.91 -5.31
CA THR A 206 -0.52 19.81 -5.75
C THR A 206 -1.31 18.84 -6.61
N LEU A 207 -0.80 18.50 -7.76
CA LEU A 207 -1.21 17.35 -8.55
C LEU A 207 -0.09 16.32 -8.48
N ARG A 208 -0.43 15.03 -8.44
CA ARG A 208 0.57 13.96 -8.52
C ARG A 208 0.06 12.89 -9.46
N TYR A 209 0.90 12.52 -10.42
CA TYR A 209 0.73 11.32 -11.23
C TYR A 209 1.79 10.31 -10.83
N THR A 210 1.42 9.04 -10.77
CA THR A 210 2.36 7.94 -10.53
C THR A 210 2.04 6.78 -11.48
N TYR A 211 3.10 6.10 -11.92
CA TYR A 211 3.03 4.87 -12.69
C TYR A 211 4.08 3.90 -12.18
N ASN A 212 3.66 2.65 -11.99
CA ASN A 212 4.55 1.57 -11.56
C ASN A 212 4.18 0.32 -12.35
N GLU A 213 5.17 -0.47 -12.72
CA GLU A 213 4.99 -1.72 -13.46
C GLU A 213 6.00 -2.74 -12.95
N GLY A 214 5.61 -4.00 -12.92
CA GLY A 214 6.50 -5.07 -12.51
C GLY A 214 6.03 -6.43 -12.96
N ASP A 215 6.99 -7.33 -13.08
CA ASP A 215 6.78 -8.75 -13.27
C ASP A 215 6.57 -9.38 -11.89
N VAL A 216 5.48 -10.15 -11.73
CA VAL A 216 4.97 -10.58 -10.43
C VAL A 216 4.86 -12.09 -10.39
N ASP A 217 5.57 -12.73 -9.46
CA ASP A 217 5.36 -14.12 -9.09
C ASP A 217 4.57 -14.22 -7.79
N LEU A 218 3.52 -15.03 -7.81
CA LEU A 218 2.60 -15.20 -6.68
C LEU A 218 2.69 -16.62 -6.14
N TYR A 219 2.78 -16.75 -4.82
CA TYR A 219 2.88 -18.00 -4.09
C TYR A 219 1.73 -18.11 -3.10
N SER A 220 0.90 -19.16 -3.23
CA SER A 220 -0.22 -19.41 -2.33
C SER A 220 -0.56 -20.89 -2.32
N ASN A 221 -0.90 -21.44 -1.15
CA ASN A 221 -1.41 -22.81 -1.03
C ASN A 221 -2.74 -22.99 -1.76
N ASP A 222 -3.57 -21.96 -1.80
CA ASP A 222 -4.85 -21.98 -2.50
C ASP A 222 -4.65 -22.05 -4.02
N LEU A 223 -3.72 -21.26 -4.57
CA LEU A 223 -3.34 -21.33 -5.97
C LEU A 223 -2.76 -22.70 -6.34
N ASN A 224 -1.92 -23.29 -5.50
CA ASN A 224 -1.39 -24.62 -5.71
C ASN A 224 -2.50 -25.69 -5.70
N THR A 225 -3.50 -25.56 -4.82
CA THR A 225 -4.65 -26.45 -4.75
C THR A 225 -5.51 -26.34 -6.01
N ILE A 226 -5.79 -25.13 -6.48
CA ILE A 226 -6.51 -24.87 -7.72
C ILE A 226 -5.74 -25.47 -8.91
N ASN A 227 -4.43 -25.25 -8.98
CA ASN A 227 -3.58 -25.81 -10.01
C ASN A 227 -3.63 -27.34 -10.03
N ALA A 228 -3.52 -27.99 -8.88
CA ALA A 228 -3.59 -29.45 -8.77
C ALA A 228 -4.97 -29.99 -9.23
N ALA A 229 -6.05 -29.33 -8.83
CA ALA A 229 -7.41 -29.68 -9.24
C ALA A 229 -7.57 -29.57 -10.75
N LEU A 230 -7.21 -28.44 -11.34
CA LEU A 230 -7.32 -28.22 -12.79
C LEU A 230 -6.44 -29.20 -13.58
N ASN A 231 -5.19 -29.42 -13.16
CA ASN A 231 -4.28 -30.37 -13.83
C ASN A 231 -4.82 -31.80 -13.85
N SER A 232 -5.72 -32.18 -12.94
CA SER A 232 -6.38 -33.49 -12.96
C SER A 232 -7.29 -33.69 -14.18
N PHE A 233 -7.76 -32.62 -14.80
CA PHE A 233 -8.60 -32.63 -16.01
C PHE A 233 -7.82 -32.45 -17.32
N TYR A 234 -6.56 -32.09 -17.25
CA TYR A 234 -5.73 -31.86 -18.44
C TYR A 234 -4.81 -33.07 -18.71
N PRO A 235 -4.96 -33.74 -19.85
CA PRO A 235 -4.05 -34.82 -20.24
C PRO A 235 -2.62 -34.30 -20.41
N GLY A 236 -1.70 -34.73 -19.56
CA GLY A 236 -0.30 -34.31 -19.63
C GLY A 236 0.13 -33.29 -18.57
N GLY A 237 -0.81 -32.74 -17.81
CA GLY A 237 -0.50 -31.74 -16.76
C GLY A 237 0.06 -30.43 -17.31
N GLY A 238 0.54 -29.59 -16.43
CA GLY A 238 1.27 -28.36 -16.80
C GLY A 238 0.43 -27.11 -16.93
N VAL A 239 -0.80 -27.13 -16.45
CA VAL A 239 -1.63 -25.92 -16.30
C VAL A 239 -1.17 -25.17 -15.06
N ASP A 240 -0.82 -23.93 -15.21
CA ASP A 240 -0.63 -23.00 -14.11
C ASP A 240 -1.67 -21.88 -14.21
N VAL A 241 -2.60 -21.82 -13.25
CA VAL A 241 -3.69 -20.83 -13.25
C VAL A 241 -3.15 -19.40 -13.19
N ARG A 242 -1.94 -19.20 -12.69
CA ARG A 242 -1.29 -17.89 -12.65
C ARG A 242 -0.99 -17.38 -14.06
N MET A 243 -0.75 -18.29 -15.01
CA MET A 243 -0.34 -17.99 -16.37
C MET A 243 -1.47 -18.04 -17.40
N LEU A 244 -2.72 -18.35 -16.96
CA LEU A 244 -3.85 -18.50 -17.88
C LEU A 244 -4.46 -17.13 -18.22
N GLY A 245 -4.17 -16.72 -19.43
CA GLY A 245 -4.69 -15.48 -20.00
C GLY A 245 -3.79 -14.84 -21.03
N ASN A 246 -2.49 -15.10 -20.91
CA ASN A 246 -1.54 -14.79 -21.96
C ASN A 246 -0.78 -16.07 -22.32
N THR A 247 -0.22 -16.16 -23.52
CA THR A 247 0.56 -17.32 -23.97
C THR A 247 1.59 -17.71 -22.91
N ALA A 248 1.85 -19.00 -22.71
CA ALA A 248 2.72 -19.59 -21.69
C ALA A 248 4.18 -19.06 -21.64
N SER A 249 4.49 -17.98 -22.30
CA SER A 249 5.79 -17.31 -22.39
C SER A 249 5.78 -15.88 -21.82
N GLU A 250 4.66 -15.35 -21.36
CA GLU A 250 4.60 -14.01 -20.78
C GLU A 250 4.56 -14.10 -19.26
N GLU A 251 5.52 -13.44 -18.61
CA GLU A 251 5.62 -13.24 -17.18
C GLU A 251 4.34 -12.55 -16.68
N GLN A 252 3.92 -12.84 -15.46
CA GLN A 252 2.76 -12.17 -14.87
C GLN A 252 3.11 -10.71 -14.63
N ARG A 253 2.51 -9.84 -15.39
CA ARG A 253 2.77 -8.42 -15.29
C ARG A 253 1.61 -7.71 -14.62
N GLY A 254 1.95 -6.85 -13.65
CA GLY A 254 1.02 -5.94 -13.02
C GLY A 254 1.44 -4.49 -13.24
N SER A 255 0.49 -3.60 -13.47
CA SER A 255 0.73 -2.16 -13.53
C SER A 255 -0.20 -1.40 -12.60
N PHE A 256 0.36 -0.37 -11.97
CA PHE A 256 -0.38 0.56 -11.10
C PHE A 256 -0.22 1.97 -11.63
N SER A 257 -1.34 2.66 -11.80
CA SER A 257 -1.38 4.09 -12.11
C SER A 257 -2.22 4.85 -11.09
N GLY A 258 -1.76 6.04 -10.72
CA GLY A 258 -2.45 6.88 -9.74
C GLY A 258 -2.44 8.36 -10.15
N LEU A 259 -3.55 9.04 -9.90
CA LEU A 259 -3.69 10.48 -10.03
C LEU A 259 -4.19 11.02 -8.69
N ALA A 260 -3.43 11.94 -8.08
CA ALA A 260 -3.80 12.57 -6.83
C ALA A 260 -3.87 14.09 -6.99
N LEU A 261 -4.78 14.69 -6.22
CA LEU A 261 -4.95 16.13 -6.08
C LEU A 261 -4.99 16.47 -4.60
N LYS A 262 -4.23 17.50 -4.21
CA LYS A 262 -4.34 18.14 -2.90
C LYS A 262 -4.45 19.64 -3.09
N ALA A 263 -5.53 20.24 -2.61
CA ALA A 263 -5.76 21.68 -2.66
C ALA A 263 -5.96 22.22 -1.25
N ASP A 264 -5.08 23.13 -0.84
CA ASP A 264 -5.05 23.75 0.49
C ASP A 264 -5.53 25.20 0.40
N PHE A 265 -6.73 25.48 0.94
CA PHE A 265 -7.32 26.82 0.99
C PHE A 265 -7.40 27.27 2.46
N GLU A 266 -6.46 28.03 2.96
CA GLU A 266 -6.40 28.52 4.34
C GLU A 266 -6.96 27.56 5.42
N LYS A 267 -8.29 27.38 5.48
CA LYS A 267 -9.01 26.52 6.43
C LYS A 267 -9.55 25.24 5.82
N LEU A 268 -9.60 25.15 4.50
CA LEU A 268 -10.18 24.01 3.80
C LEU A 268 -9.11 23.30 3.01
N THR A 269 -8.95 22.00 3.23
CA THR A 269 -8.11 21.13 2.40
C THR A 269 -9.01 20.11 1.71
N VAL A 270 -8.81 19.96 0.40
CA VAL A 270 -9.46 18.90 -0.40
C VAL A 270 -8.37 17.96 -0.90
N ILE A 271 -8.57 16.67 -0.69
CA ILE A 271 -7.68 15.61 -1.14
C ILE A 271 -8.49 14.61 -1.94
N ALA A 272 -8.00 14.23 -3.12
CA ALA A 272 -8.61 13.20 -3.93
C ALA A 272 -7.52 12.32 -4.56
N GLU A 273 -7.76 11.02 -4.63
CA GLU A 273 -6.93 10.08 -5.38
C GLU A 273 -7.81 9.17 -6.23
N LEU A 274 -7.33 8.87 -7.43
CA LEU A 274 -7.86 7.86 -8.33
C LEU A 274 -6.73 6.91 -8.67
N ASN A 275 -6.88 5.64 -8.34
CA ASN A 275 -5.87 4.61 -8.51
C ASN A 275 -6.43 3.45 -9.33
N GLN A 276 -5.61 2.87 -10.18
CA GLN A 276 -5.94 1.72 -11.00
C GLN A 276 -4.81 0.69 -10.91
N LEU A 277 -5.17 -0.56 -10.61
CA LEU A 277 -4.28 -1.72 -10.66
C LEU A 277 -4.78 -2.65 -11.75
N GLU A 278 -3.94 -2.91 -12.72
CA GLU A 278 -4.22 -3.79 -13.85
C GLU A 278 -3.29 -4.99 -13.82
N TRP A 279 -3.84 -6.16 -14.09
CA TRP A 279 -3.12 -7.42 -14.23
C TRP A 279 -3.21 -7.89 -15.67
N HIS A 280 -2.10 -8.32 -16.22
CA HIS A 280 -2.07 -8.90 -17.57
C HIS A 280 -2.42 -10.40 -17.56
N THR A 281 -3.20 -10.83 -16.58
CA THR A 281 -3.73 -12.20 -16.46
C THR A 281 -5.24 -12.16 -16.34
N ASN A 282 -5.92 -13.21 -16.82
CA ASN A 282 -7.38 -13.32 -16.70
C ASN A 282 -7.83 -13.78 -15.31
N LEU A 283 -6.90 -14.11 -14.40
CA LEU A 283 -7.23 -14.61 -13.07
C LEU A 283 -7.57 -13.48 -12.10
N PHE A 284 -6.77 -12.41 -12.12
CA PHE A 284 -6.89 -11.34 -11.12
C PHE A 284 -7.81 -10.21 -11.60
N PRO A 285 -8.63 -9.66 -10.69
CA PRO A 285 -9.51 -8.55 -11.03
C PRO A 285 -8.71 -7.28 -11.34
N HIS A 286 -9.12 -6.55 -12.35
CA HIS A 286 -8.70 -5.17 -12.51
C HIS A 286 -9.38 -4.32 -11.45
N GLN A 287 -8.61 -3.49 -10.75
CA GLN A 287 -9.07 -2.75 -9.60
C GLN A 287 -9.02 -1.25 -9.86
N LYS A 288 -10.13 -0.57 -9.64
CA LYS A 288 -10.23 0.90 -9.66
C LYS A 288 -10.63 1.40 -8.28
N ARG A 289 -9.89 2.36 -7.77
CA ARG A 289 -10.06 2.92 -6.44
C ARG A 289 -10.11 4.43 -6.50
N ALA A 290 -11.05 5.02 -5.83
CA ALA A 290 -11.16 6.47 -5.76
C ALA A 290 -11.59 6.91 -4.37
N TYR A 291 -11.08 8.05 -3.93
CA TYR A 291 -11.67 8.77 -2.80
C TYR A 291 -11.55 10.28 -2.99
N ILE A 292 -12.42 10.99 -2.30
CA ILE A 292 -12.33 12.43 -2.08
C ILE A 292 -12.58 12.72 -0.60
N SER A 293 -11.72 13.52 -0.01
CA SER A 293 -11.83 13.96 1.38
C SER A 293 -11.82 15.47 1.48
N THR A 294 -12.75 16.00 2.25
CA THR A 294 -12.84 17.42 2.59
C THR A 294 -12.55 17.59 4.07
N ILE A 295 -11.55 18.38 4.39
CA ILE A 295 -10.99 18.56 5.73
C ILE A 295 -11.08 20.03 6.06
N TYR A 296 -11.71 20.38 7.17
CA TYR A 296 -11.95 21.77 7.54
C TYR A 296 -11.33 22.11 8.90
N ARG A 297 -10.40 23.06 8.95
CA ARG A 297 -9.82 23.57 10.20
C ARG A 297 -10.84 24.49 10.89
N ALA A 298 -11.73 23.89 11.69
CA ALA A 298 -12.78 24.61 12.40
C ALA A 298 -12.21 25.54 13.49
N THR A 299 -11.17 25.06 14.19
CA THR A 299 -10.38 25.85 15.15
C THR A 299 -8.90 25.48 15.03
N ASP A 300 -8.03 26.12 15.80
CA ASP A 300 -6.60 25.77 15.85
C ASP A 300 -6.34 24.36 16.38
N LYS A 301 -7.30 23.74 17.04
CA LYS A 301 -7.19 22.41 17.63
C LYS A 301 -8.10 21.37 17.01
N PHE A 302 -9.20 21.78 16.37
CA PHE A 302 -10.22 20.84 15.88
C PHE A 302 -10.39 20.90 14.36
N THR A 303 -10.23 19.76 13.74
CA THR A 303 -10.27 19.57 12.30
C THR A 303 -11.22 18.42 11.94
N PRO A 304 -12.51 18.68 11.72
CA PRO A 304 -13.45 17.70 11.19
C PRO A 304 -13.17 17.41 9.70
N TYR A 305 -13.58 16.22 9.26
CA TYR A 305 -13.49 15.81 7.86
C TYR A 305 -14.65 14.91 7.44
N ILE A 306 -14.88 14.85 6.14
CA ILE A 306 -15.73 13.86 5.48
C ILE A 306 -14.98 13.27 4.31
N THR A 307 -15.11 11.95 4.11
CA THR A 307 -14.47 11.20 3.03
C THR A 307 -15.51 10.34 2.33
N LEU A 308 -15.53 10.40 1.00
CA LEU A 308 -16.30 9.52 0.14
C LEU A 308 -15.34 8.61 -0.60
N MET A 309 -15.67 7.33 -0.71
CA MET A 309 -14.81 6.29 -1.28
C MET A 309 -15.61 5.40 -2.22
N LYS A 310 -15.01 5.03 -3.34
CA LYS A 310 -15.58 4.05 -4.28
C LYS A 310 -14.50 3.13 -4.81
N ASN A 311 -14.82 1.84 -4.85
CA ASN A 311 -14.00 0.80 -5.47
C ASN A 311 -14.84 0.10 -6.51
N SER A 312 -14.18 -0.35 -7.57
CA SER A 312 -14.76 -1.24 -8.57
C SER A 312 -13.70 -2.25 -8.98
N ASP A 313 -13.97 -3.50 -8.68
CA ASP A 313 -13.12 -4.63 -9.02
C ASP A 313 -13.88 -5.48 -10.05
N SER A 314 -13.36 -5.56 -11.28
CA SER A 314 -13.91 -6.50 -12.27
C SER A 314 -13.58 -7.93 -11.89
N ALA A 315 -14.47 -8.86 -12.12
CA ALA A 315 -14.14 -10.28 -12.04
C ALA A 315 -13.06 -10.66 -13.07
N GLY A 316 -12.24 -11.67 -12.76
CA GLY A 316 -11.38 -12.29 -13.76
C GLY A 316 -12.20 -13.01 -14.85
N ASP A 317 -11.61 -13.18 -16.02
CA ASP A 317 -12.20 -13.99 -17.10
C ASP A 317 -11.73 -15.45 -16.96
N PHE A 318 -12.55 -16.27 -16.31
CA PHE A 318 -12.23 -17.66 -16.02
C PHE A 318 -12.63 -18.64 -17.13
N GLN A 319 -13.22 -18.17 -18.23
CA GLN A 319 -13.80 -19.05 -19.25
C GLN A 319 -12.73 -19.98 -19.86
N LEU A 320 -11.55 -19.46 -20.15
CA LEU A 320 -10.44 -20.25 -20.69
C LEU A 320 -9.96 -21.34 -19.71
N LEU A 321 -10.17 -21.16 -18.40
CA LEU A 321 -9.82 -22.14 -17.37
C LEU A 321 -10.84 -23.27 -17.27
N ILE A 322 -12.11 -22.98 -17.50
CA ILE A 322 -13.21 -23.91 -17.27
C ILE A 322 -13.60 -24.69 -18.52
N ASP A 323 -13.37 -24.15 -19.71
CA ASP A 323 -13.76 -24.79 -20.98
C ASP A 323 -13.26 -26.24 -21.12
N PRO A 324 -12.02 -26.58 -20.77
CA PRO A 324 -11.54 -27.95 -20.84
C PRO A 324 -12.05 -28.86 -19.71
N VAL A 325 -12.68 -28.30 -18.68
CA VAL A 325 -13.17 -29.09 -17.52
C VAL A 325 -14.46 -29.80 -17.90
N PRO A 326 -14.60 -31.13 -17.65
CA PRO A 326 -15.82 -31.85 -17.97
C PRO A 326 -17.03 -31.33 -17.19
N GLN A 327 -18.18 -31.22 -17.87
CA GLN A 327 -19.45 -31.07 -17.20
C GLN A 327 -19.70 -32.33 -16.32
N PRO A 328 -20.19 -32.27 -15.08
CA PRO A 328 -20.82 -31.11 -14.39
C PRO A 328 -19.87 -30.31 -13.48
N PHE A 329 -18.56 -30.52 -13.54
CA PHE A 329 -17.59 -29.91 -12.63
C PHE A 329 -17.35 -28.41 -12.90
N GLN A 330 -17.62 -27.94 -14.13
CA GLN A 330 -17.40 -26.55 -14.51
C GLN A 330 -18.08 -25.54 -13.56
N ASN A 331 -19.33 -25.77 -13.18
CA ASN A 331 -20.05 -24.86 -12.29
C ASN A 331 -19.41 -24.75 -10.90
N SER A 332 -18.94 -25.89 -10.36
CA SER A 332 -18.31 -25.90 -9.02
C SER A 332 -16.94 -25.20 -9.03
N ILE A 333 -16.14 -25.41 -10.08
CA ILE A 333 -14.85 -24.75 -10.23
C ILE A 333 -15.03 -23.26 -10.47
N ASN A 334 -15.97 -22.87 -11.33
CA ASN A 334 -16.28 -21.45 -11.58
C ASN A 334 -16.75 -20.76 -10.29
N ALA A 335 -17.63 -21.39 -9.51
CA ALA A 335 -18.06 -20.85 -8.23
C ALA A 335 -16.88 -20.66 -7.24
N GLY A 336 -15.94 -21.61 -7.21
CA GLY A 336 -14.72 -21.50 -6.42
C GLY A 336 -13.82 -20.36 -6.86
N LEU A 337 -13.61 -20.21 -8.17
CA LEU A 337 -12.84 -19.10 -8.74
C LEU A 337 -13.50 -17.74 -8.47
N LEU A 338 -14.81 -17.64 -8.63
CA LEU A 338 -15.56 -16.41 -8.33
C LEU A 338 -15.48 -16.05 -6.84
N THR A 339 -15.43 -17.03 -5.96
CA THR A 339 -15.27 -16.78 -4.51
C THR A 339 -13.90 -16.16 -4.18
N GLY A 340 -12.83 -16.61 -4.85
CA GLY A 340 -11.46 -16.15 -4.60
C GLY A 340 -11.07 -14.90 -5.41
N PHE A 341 -11.56 -14.80 -6.66
CA PHE A 341 -11.12 -13.80 -7.65
C PHE A 341 -12.28 -13.05 -8.29
N GLY A 342 -13.47 -13.12 -7.70
CA GLY A 342 -14.65 -12.40 -8.18
C GLY A 342 -14.50 -10.89 -8.00
N GLY A 343 -15.18 -10.14 -8.82
CA GLY A 343 -15.25 -8.69 -8.73
C GLY A 343 -16.10 -8.23 -7.55
N SER A 344 -15.92 -6.98 -7.16
CA SER A 344 -16.75 -6.32 -6.15
C SER A 344 -16.86 -4.82 -6.44
N ASP A 345 -18.05 -4.28 -6.21
CA ASP A 345 -18.27 -2.84 -6.15
C ASP A 345 -18.49 -2.43 -4.69
N THR A 346 -17.67 -1.51 -4.20
CA THR A 346 -17.77 -1.02 -2.83
C THR A 346 -17.93 0.49 -2.83
N THR A 347 -18.93 0.96 -2.09
CA THR A 347 -19.12 2.38 -1.79
C THR A 347 -19.01 2.56 -0.29
N ALA A 348 -18.26 3.56 0.14
CA ALA A 348 -18.12 3.88 1.55
C ALA A 348 -18.08 5.39 1.77
N TRP A 349 -18.44 5.80 2.97
CA TRP A 349 -18.24 7.17 3.45
C TRP A 349 -17.77 7.14 4.89
N ALA A 350 -17.01 8.14 5.26
CA ALA A 350 -16.55 8.32 6.63
C ALA A 350 -16.72 9.78 7.05
N ILE A 351 -17.10 9.98 8.29
CA ILE A 351 -17.10 11.28 8.96
C ILE A 351 -16.26 11.16 10.22
N GLY A 352 -15.37 12.12 10.42
CA GLY A 352 -14.49 12.08 11.58
C GLY A 352 -13.98 13.45 11.97
N GLY A 353 -13.14 13.45 12.98
CA GLY A 353 -12.48 14.65 13.46
C GLY A 353 -11.19 14.34 14.19
N ARG A 354 -10.25 15.26 14.03
CA ARG A 354 -8.97 15.30 14.73
C ARG A 354 -9.01 16.45 15.74
N TYR A 355 -8.53 16.17 16.95
CA TYR A 355 -8.34 17.16 18.00
C TYR A 355 -6.87 17.14 18.45
N ASP A 356 -6.16 18.24 18.20
CA ASP A 356 -4.77 18.43 18.64
C ASP A 356 -4.76 18.78 20.14
N LEU A 357 -4.56 17.75 20.99
CA LEU A 357 -4.62 17.85 22.44
C LEU A 357 -3.48 18.72 22.97
N MET A 358 -2.27 18.41 22.54
CA MET A 358 -1.04 19.13 22.84
C MET A 358 -0.02 18.91 21.71
N PRO A 359 1.13 19.60 21.66
CA PRO A 359 2.17 19.31 20.69
C PRO A 359 2.49 17.82 20.66
N ASN A 360 2.56 17.24 19.47
CA ASN A 360 2.86 15.85 19.21
C ASN A 360 1.81 14.82 19.69
N VAL A 361 0.64 15.25 20.16
CA VAL A 361 -0.45 14.35 20.58
C VAL A 361 -1.77 14.77 19.95
N ALA A 362 -2.37 13.87 19.17
CA ALA A 362 -3.68 14.07 18.58
C ALA A 362 -4.66 12.97 18.99
N LEU A 363 -5.91 13.35 19.22
CA LEU A 363 -7.04 12.44 19.41
C LEU A 363 -7.87 12.45 18.13
N LYS A 364 -8.40 11.30 17.74
CA LYS A 364 -9.28 11.18 16.59
C LYS A 364 -10.48 10.29 16.90
N ALA A 365 -11.59 10.60 16.25
CA ALA A 365 -12.77 9.74 16.21
C ALA A 365 -13.31 9.72 14.79
N GLU A 366 -13.79 8.57 14.35
CA GLU A 366 -14.32 8.35 13.00
C GLU A 366 -15.45 7.33 13.03
N TYR A 367 -16.51 7.63 12.30
CA TYR A 367 -17.52 6.65 11.92
C TYR A 367 -17.45 6.44 10.41
N GLN A 368 -17.42 5.19 9.99
CA GLN A 368 -17.39 4.78 8.58
C GLN A 368 -18.52 3.80 8.32
N SER A 369 -19.23 4.01 7.22
CA SER A 369 -20.22 3.07 6.67
C SER A 369 -19.75 2.61 5.30
N GLN A 370 -19.85 1.31 5.07
CA GLN A 370 -19.43 0.66 3.82
C GLN A 370 -20.49 -0.33 3.35
N SER A 371 -20.82 -0.27 2.06
CA SER A 371 -21.65 -1.25 1.36
C SER A 371 -20.84 -1.85 0.22
N SER A 372 -20.87 -3.18 0.12
CA SER A 372 -20.14 -3.94 -0.92
C SER A 372 -21.07 -4.92 -1.61
N ASP A 373 -21.19 -4.77 -2.92
CA ASP A 373 -21.85 -5.74 -3.82
C ASP A 373 -20.76 -6.70 -4.34
N LEU A 374 -20.87 -7.97 -3.97
CA LEU A 374 -19.97 -9.01 -4.42
C LEU A 374 -20.57 -9.74 -5.62
N THR A 375 -19.77 -10.05 -6.64
CA THR A 375 -20.24 -10.73 -7.87
C THR A 375 -20.96 -12.06 -7.60
N TYR A 376 -20.71 -12.68 -6.45
CA TYR A 376 -21.23 -14.01 -6.09
C TYR A 376 -22.03 -14.03 -4.79
N ASN A 377 -22.24 -12.91 -4.12
CA ASN A 377 -22.93 -12.86 -2.82
C ASN A 377 -23.77 -11.58 -2.69
N THR A 378 -24.65 -11.58 -1.71
CA THR A 378 -25.49 -10.43 -1.34
C THR A 378 -24.66 -9.30 -0.74
N GLU A 379 -25.23 -8.09 -0.78
CA GLU A 379 -24.69 -6.88 -0.17
C GLU A 379 -24.17 -7.14 1.24
N ASN A 380 -22.93 -6.71 1.47
CA ASN A 380 -22.31 -6.73 2.79
C ASN A 380 -22.14 -5.28 3.28
N VAL A 381 -22.84 -4.92 4.33
CA VAL A 381 -22.78 -3.59 4.98
C VAL A 381 -21.93 -3.72 6.24
N ALA A 382 -21.00 -2.80 6.43
CA ALA A 382 -20.19 -2.73 7.64
C ALA A 382 -20.10 -1.29 8.14
N ASP A 383 -20.70 -1.06 9.28
CA ASP A 383 -20.64 0.20 10.00
C ASP A 383 -19.66 0.11 11.16
N THR A 384 -18.68 1.00 11.17
CA THR A 384 -17.56 0.93 12.12
C THR A 384 -17.36 2.27 12.82
N PHE A 385 -17.23 2.22 14.14
CA PHE A 385 -16.80 3.36 14.94
C PHE A 385 -15.36 3.10 15.42
N ARG A 386 -14.48 4.09 15.20
CA ARG A 386 -13.07 4.04 15.60
C ARG A 386 -12.65 5.27 16.37
N VAL A 387 -11.72 5.09 17.30
CA VAL A 387 -11.05 6.16 18.03
C VAL A 387 -9.55 5.93 17.99
N ALA A 388 -8.78 7.00 18.04
CA ALA A 388 -7.32 6.91 18.03
C ALA A 388 -6.66 7.95 18.92
N VAL A 389 -5.51 7.56 19.49
CA VAL A 389 -4.54 8.46 20.10
C VAL A 389 -3.24 8.31 19.30
N ASP A 390 -2.80 9.40 18.67
CA ASP A 390 -1.56 9.46 17.90
C ASP A 390 -0.52 10.29 18.64
N VAL A 391 0.71 9.78 18.69
CA VAL A 391 1.83 10.42 19.40
C VAL A 391 3.08 10.42 18.52
N LEU A 392 3.83 11.54 18.54
CA LEU A 392 5.21 11.62 18.04
C LEU A 392 6.18 11.84 19.22
N PHE A 393 7.36 11.23 19.17
CA PHE A 393 8.39 11.37 20.19
C PHE A 393 9.80 11.22 19.62
#